data_93e7d001e0ebb05ac4016bbd191da697
#
_entry.id   93e7d001e0ebb05ac4016bbd191da697
#
_cell.length_a   1.000
_cell.length_b   1.000
_cell.length_c   1.000
_cell.angle_alpha   90.00
_cell.angle_beta   90.00
_cell.angle_gamma   90.00
#
_symmetry.space_group_name_H-M   'P 1'
#
loop_
_entity.id
_entity.type
_entity.pdbx_description
1 polymer ?
#
loop_
_entity_poly.entity_id
_entity_poly.type
_entity_poly.pdbx_seq_one_letter_code
_entity_poly.pdbx_strand_id
1 'polypeptide(L)'
;MALARPENSDPDVTIVGAGPGGLSSALLLAYSGLNVVIVEKSSEVGGRTKIIEQDGFKFDRGPTFFHYPEVIEEIFQAIGLDAHKELGLMPLDPSYKLIFGQGGSIEATSDLDEMTERVRELSGDENAEGFRKYVKENRRKLLRSKSSLQSPWKGPLDLLSRKAMEAASVLRPWSSVAGDLERLFTDERVRLAMSFQTKYLGMSPFQAPSLFTILAFLEYEHGIFHAKGGLGSITKRMAEIAIELGVDIRLETSVEELLLDGKKVIGVKTNHGDILCDLSLIHISEPTRQDRI
;
A
#
# COMPACT_ATOMS: atom_id res chain seq x y z
N MET A 1 30.32 2.57 11.52
CA MET A 1 30.89 1.65 12.51
C MET A 1 29.92 1.62 13.68
N ALA A 2 28.99 0.66 13.68
CA ALA A 2 28.01 0.52 14.76
C ALA A 2 28.76 -0.01 15.99
N LEU A 3 28.64 0.72 17.11
CA LEU A 3 29.13 0.26 18.41
C LEU A 3 28.36 -1.02 18.77
N ALA A 4 29.07 -2.14 18.98
CA ALA A 4 28.49 -3.36 19.48
C ALA A 4 27.86 -3.08 20.85
N ARG A 5 26.53 -3.16 20.92
CA ARG A 5 25.78 -3.04 22.19
C ARG A 5 25.87 -4.38 22.95
N PRO A 6 25.72 -4.36 24.29
CA PRO A 6 25.70 -5.60 25.07
C PRO A 6 24.53 -6.49 24.64
N GLU A 7 24.77 -7.78 24.50
CA GLU A 7 23.80 -8.82 24.07
C GLU A 7 22.53 -8.96 24.93
N ASN A 8 22.42 -8.23 26.05
CA ASN A 8 21.32 -8.31 27.04
C ASN A 8 20.65 -6.97 27.33
N SER A 9 20.69 -5.98 26.42
CA SER A 9 19.91 -4.76 26.62
C SER A 9 18.51 -4.92 26.07
N ASP A 10 17.50 -4.45 26.85
CA ASP A 10 16.12 -4.35 26.36
C ASP A 10 16.07 -3.56 25.05
N PRO A 11 15.20 -3.91 24.11
CA PRO A 11 15.06 -3.17 22.85
C PRO A 11 14.56 -1.74 23.09
N ASP A 12 15.08 -0.79 22.31
CA ASP A 12 14.51 0.56 22.28
C ASP A 12 13.06 0.52 21.77
N VAL A 13 12.80 -0.35 20.77
CA VAL A 13 11.49 -0.47 20.15
C VAL A 13 11.10 -1.94 19.91
N THR A 14 9.90 -2.31 20.35
CA THR A 14 9.28 -3.58 20.01
C THR A 14 8.15 -3.35 19.00
N ILE A 15 8.24 -4.00 17.84
CA ILE A 15 7.23 -3.95 16.77
C ILE A 15 6.41 -5.24 16.79
N VAL A 16 5.10 -5.13 16.87
CA VAL A 16 4.17 -6.26 16.82
C VAL A 16 3.68 -6.49 15.40
N GLY A 17 4.12 -7.58 14.80
CA GLY A 17 3.76 -8.01 13.45
C GLY A 17 4.84 -7.72 12.39
N ALA A 18 5.26 -8.77 11.68
CA ALA A 18 6.20 -8.73 10.56
C ALA A 18 5.51 -8.60 9.19
N GLY A 19 4.43 -7.82 9.10
CA GLY A 19 3.81 -7.43 7.83
C GLY A 19 4.56 -6.27 7.18
N PRO A 20 4.12 -5.81 5.97
CA PRO A 20 4.78 -4.71 5.25
C PRO A 20 5.01 -3.46 6.11
N GLY A 21 4.00 -3.04 6.89
CA GLY A 21 4.11 -1.86 7.75
C GLY A 21 5.11 -2.02 8.90
N GLY A 22 5.11 -3.18 9.57
CA GLY A 22 6.07 -3.47 10.65
C GLY A 22 7.49 -3.52 10.12
N LEU A 23 7.70 -4.20 8.98
CA LEU A 23 9.01 -4.27 8.33
C LEU A 23 9.50 -2.90 7.87
N SER A 24 8.63 -2.08 7.26
CA SER A 24 8.98 -0.70 6.87
C SER A 24 9.42 0.14 8.05
N SER A 25 8.69 0.05 9.17
CA SER A 25 9.05 0.75 10.41
C SER A 25 10.37 0.27 10.98
N ALA A 26 10.60 -1.04 10.96
CA ALA A 26 11.84 -1.64 11.45
C ALA A 26 13.06 -1.17 10.65
N LEU A 27 12.95 -1.15 9.31
CA LEU A 27 14.03 -0.65 8.43
C LEU A 27 14.42 0.78 8.81
N LEU A 28 13.46 1.69 8.93
CA LEU A 28 13.72 3.10 9.22
C LEU A 28 14.27 3.31 10.63
N LEU A 29 13.73 2.62 11.63
CA LEU A 29 14.14 2.74 13.02
C LEU A 29 15.54 2.13 13.26
N ALA A 30 15.80 0.95 12.72
CA ALA A 30 17.12 0.32 12.83
C ALA A 30 18.19 1.13 12.08
N TYR A 31 17.89 1.64 10.89
CA TYR A 31 18.81 2.51 10.16
C TYR A 31 19.13 3.81 10.92
N SER A 32 18.18 4.34 11.70
CA SER A 32 18.43 5.49 12.59
C SER A 32 19.19 5.14 13.88
N GLY A 33 19.60 3.89 14.07
CA GLY A 33 20.47 3.44 15.17
C GLY A 33 19.73 2.91 16.39
N LEU A 34 18.42 2.71 16.33
CA LEU A 34 17.63 2.11 17.41
C LEU A 34 17.79 0.58 17.43
N ASN A 35 17.73 -0.01 18.62
CA ASN A 35 17.65 -1.45 18.83
C ASN A 35 16.20 -1.89 18.66
N VAL A 36 15.91 -2.64 17.59
CA VAL A 36 14.55 -3.00 17.19
C VAL A 36 14.34 -4.51 17.28
N VAL A 37 13.26 -4.90 17.94
CA VAL A 37 12.75 -6.29 17.95
C VAL A 37 11.40 -6.31 17.22
N ILE A 38 11.22 -7.28 16.32
CA ILE A 38 9.91 -7.59 15.74
C ILE A 38 9.43 -8.90 16.35
N VAL A 39 8.19 -8.94 16.82
CA VAL A 39 7.50 -10.18 17.24
C VAL A 39 6.39 -10.50 16.24
N GLU A 40 6.41 -11.73 15.70
CA GLU A 40 5.44 -12.21 14.71
C GLU A 40 4.86 -13.56 15.17
N LYS A 41 3.53 -13.64 15.21
CA LYS A 41 2.84 -14.87 15.67
C LYS A 41 2.99 -16.07 14.72
N SER A 42 3.28 -15.80 13.45
CA SER A 42 3.41 -16.84 12.42
C SER A 42 4.84 -17.36 12.33
N SER A 43 5.00 -18.52 11.69
CA SER A 43 6.31 -19.12 11.36
C SER A 43 7.07 -18.40 10.25
N GLU A 44 6.50 -17.34 9.65
CA GLU A 44 7.11 -16.57 8.56
C GLU A 44 6.63 -15.12 8.54
N VAL A 45 7.45 -14.24 7.97
CA VAL A 45 7.13 -12.82 7.75
C VAL A 45 6.14 -12.62 6.61
N GLY A 46 5.63 -11.38 6.43
CA GLY A 46 4.85 -10.95 5.28
C GLY A 46 3.37 -10.68 5.57
N GLY A 47 2.82 -11.17 6.68
CA GLY A 47 1.43 -10.91 7.03
C GLY A 47 0.47 -11.31 5.90
N ARG A 48 -0.29 -10.34 5.35
CA ARG A 48 -1.24 -10.57 4.24
C ARG A 48 -0.59 -10.64 2.85
N THR A 49 0.71 -10.37 2.71
CA THR A 49 1.45 -10.49 1.45
C THR A 49 2.26 -11.78 1.36
N LYS A 50 1.98 -12.77 2.21
CA LYS A 50 2.63 -14.08 2.18
C LYS A 50 2.40 -14.82 0.87
N ILE A 51 3.36 -15.68 0.51
CA ILE A 51 3.23 -16.63 -0.59
C ILE A 51 2.78 -17.97 -0.02
N ILE A 52 1.81 -18.60 -0.65
CA ILE A 52 1.45 -20.00 -0.39
C ILE A 52 2.25 -20.84 -1.38
N GLU A 53 3.06 -21.77 -0.86
CA GLU A 53 3.79 -22.73 -1.67
C GLU A 53 3.14 -24.11 -1.48
N GLN A 54 2.63 -24.70 -2.56
CA GLN A 54 2.00 -26.01 -2.55
C GLN A 54 2.31 -26.78 -3.83
N ASP A 55 2.75 -28.02 -3.70
CA ASP A 55 3.03 -28.93 -4.81
C ASP A 55 3.96 -28.34 -5.89
N GLY A 56 4.93 -27.51 -5.48
CA GLY A 56 5.87 -26.82 -6.36
C GLY A 56 5.33 -25.54 -7.02
N PHE A 57 4.09 -25.17 -6.74
CA PHE A 57 3.47 -23.93 -7.19
C PHE A 57 3.56 -22.85 -6.11
N LYS A 58 3.61 -21.59 -6.57
CA LYS A 58 3.62 -20.39 -5.70
C LYS A 58 2.43 -19.52 -6.02
N PHE A 59 1.70 -19.12 -4.97
CA PHE A 59 0.53 -18.27 -5.06
C PHE A 59 0.69 -17.09 -4.10
N ASP A 60 0.57 -15.87 -4.61
CA ASP A 60 0.44 -14.71 -3.75
C ASP A 60 -0.88 -14.79 -2.99
N ARG A 61 -0.83 -14.75 -1.66
CA ARG A 61 -2.02 -14.86 -0.80
C ARG A 61 -2.93 -13.61 -0.87
N GLY A 62 -2.35 -12.47 -1.16
CA GLY A 62 -3.02 -11.17 -1.17
C GLY A 62 -2.89 -10.47 -2.52
N PRO A 63 -2.33 -9.26 -2.56
CA PRO A 63 -2.11 -8.54 -3.81
C PRO A 63 -1.15 -9.30 -4.71
N THR A 64 -1.37 -9.22 -6.03
CA THR A 64 -0.56 -9.90 -7.05
C THR A 64 0.26 -8.93 -7.91
N PHE A 65 0.06 -7.64 -7.73
CA PHE A 65 0.79 -6.58 -8.42
C PHE A 65 0.92 -5.35 -7.52
N PHE A 66 1.91 -4.53 -7.81
CA PHE A 66 2.33 -3.41 -6.99
C PHE A 66 2.01 -2.10 -7.69
N HIS A 67 1.28 -1.23 -7.01
CA HIS A 67 0.94 0.12 -7.47
C HIS A 67 1.69 1.15 -6.65
N TYR A 68 1.90 2.32 -7.25
CA TYR A 68 2.40 3.50 -6.57
C TYR A 68 3.70 3.22 -5.83
N PRO A 69 4.77 2.85 -6.57
CA PRO A 69 6.05 2.41 -6.00
C PRO A 69 6.74 3.52 -5.18
N GLU A 70 6.41 4.79 -5.40
CA GLU A 70 7.01 5.93 -4.70
C GLU A 70 7.08 5.75 -3.18
N VAL A 71 6.06 5.13 -2.57
CA VAL A 71 6.03 4.92 -1.10
C VAL A 71 7.15 3.97 -0.65
N ILE A 72 7.37 2.88 -1.37
CA ILE A 72 8.44 1.94 -1.03
C ILE A 72 9.81 2.51 -1.43
N GLU A 73 9.88 3.28 -2.52
CA GLU A 73 11.08 3.98 -2.95
C GLU A 73 11.54 4.99 -1.89
N GLU A 74 10.62 5.80 -1.33
CA GLU A 74 10.92 6.74 -0.24
C GLU A 74 11.53 6.01 0.97
N ILE A 75 11.01 4.82 1.34
CA ILE A 75 11.52 4.03 2.47
C ILE A 75 12.93 3.52 2.17
N PHE A 76 13.15 2.94 0.98
CA PHE A 76 14.46 2.39 0.60
C PHE A 76 15.50 3.50 0.42
N GLN A 77 15.12 4.61 -0.18
CA GLN A 77 16.00 5.79 -0.30
C GLN A 77 16.43 6.31 1.06
N ALA A 78 15.51 6.34 2.06
CA ALA A 78 15.84 6.79 3.41
C ALA A 78 16.90 5.93 4.10
N ILE A 79 17.04 4.66 3.71
CA ILE A 79 18.07 3.73 4.19
C ILE A 79 19.25 3.56 3.22
N GLY A 80 19.32 4.40 2.17
CA GLY A 80 20.43 4.42 1.21
C GLY A 80 20.41 3.31 0.17
N LEU A 81 19.25 2.66 -0.06
CA LEU A 81 19.07 1.56 -1.01
C LEU A 81 18.15 1.96 -2.17
N ASP A 82 18.21 1.18 -3.26
CA ASP A 82 17.36 1.30 -4.43
C ASP A 82 16.27 0.21 -4.39
N ALA A 83 15.02 0.61 -4.20
CA ALA A 83 13.90 -0.31 -4.08
C ALA A 83 13.72 -1.21 -5.32
N HIS A 84 13.89 -0.68 -6.53
CA HIS A 84 13.73 -1.46 -7.75
C HIS A 84 14.75 -2.58 -7.87
N LYS A 85 16.01 -2.32 -7.48
CA LYS A 85 17.08 -3.32 -7.50
C LYS A 85 16.88 -4.35 -6.42
N GLU A 86 16.64 -3.89 -5.18
CA GLU A 86 16.53 -4.78 -4.02
C GLU A 86 15.31 -5.71 -4.10
N LEU A 87 14.19 -5.19 -4.63
CA LEU A 87 12.92 -5.90 -4.66
C LEU A 87 12.64 -6.58 -6.02
N GLY A 88 13.50 -6.36 -7.02
CA GLY A 88 13.31 -6.91 -8.37
C GLY A 88 11.98 -6.46 -8.99
N LEU A 89 11.60 -5.18 -8.80
CA LEU A 89 10.39 -4.62 -9.35
C LEU A 89 10.50 -4.44 -10.87
N MET A 90 9.57 -5.05 -11.59
CA MET A 90 9.51 -4.99 -13.06
C MET A 90 8.22 -4.27 -13.46
N PRO A 91 8.28 -3.24 -14.31
CA PRO A 91 7.08 -2.64 -14.88
C PRO A 91 6.37 -3.64 -15.80
N LEU A 92 5.05 -3.64 -15.77
CA LEU A 92 4.21 -4.43 -16.67
C LEU A 92 3.67 -3.53 -17.79
N ASP A 93 4.00 -3.89 -19.03
CA ASP A 93 3.48 -3.23 -20.22
C ASP A 93 3.19 -4.26 -21.34
N PRO A 94 1.92 -4.45 -21.76
CA PRO A 94 0.74 -3.85 -21.15
C PRO A 94 0.52 -4.34 -19.71
N SER A 95 -0.03 -3.44 -18.88
CA SER A 95 -0.33 -3.76 -17.49
C SER A 95 -1.37 -4.86 -17.34
N TYR A 96 -2.41 -4.79 -18.17
CA TYR A 96 -3.48 -5.80 -18.32
C TYR A 96 -4.29 -5.55 -19.59
N LYS A 97 -5.11 -6.53 -19.98
CA LYS A 97 -6.07 -6.42 -21.09
C LYS A 97 -7.49 -6.61 -20.58
N LEU A 98 -8.37 -5.67 -20.90
CA LEU A 98 -9.81 -5.80 -20.69
C LEU A 98 -10.46 -6.22 -21.99
N ILE A 99 -11.31 -7.25 -21.92
CA ILE A 99 -12.13 -7.76 -23.03
C ILE A 99 -13.58 -7.52 -22.64
N PHE A 100 -14.30 -6.78 -23.46
CA PHE A 100 -15.67 -6.39 -23.15
C PHE A 100 -16.67 -7.34 -23.80
N GLY A 101 -17.68 -7.77 -23.04
CA GLY A 101 -18.74 -8.64 -23.55
C GLY A 101 -19.59 -7.99 -24.64
N GLN A 102 -19.60 -6.66 -24.70
CA GLN A 102 -20.27 -5.87 -25.74
C GLN A 102 -19.40 -5.69 -27.00
N GLY A 103 -18.23 -6.31 -27.05
CA GLY A 103 -17.25 -6.20 -28.11
C GLY A 103 -16.15 -5.16 -27.87
N GLY A 104 -14.98 -5.47 -28.45
CA GLY A 104 -13.76 -4.68 -28.28
C GLY A 104 -12.93 -5.12 -27.07
N SER A 105 -11.72 -4.58 -27.01
CA SER A 105 -10.80 -4.77 -25.90
C SER A 105 -9.90 -3.55 -25.79
N ILE A 106 -9.29 -3.35 -24.60
CA ILE A 106 -8.30 -2.32 -24.38
C ILE A 106 -7.16 -2.89 -23.55
N GLU A 107 -5.94 -2.63 -23.94
CA GLU A 107 -4.74 -2.93 -23.17
C GLU A 107 -4.31 -1.69 -22.39
N ALA A 108 -4.12 -1.84 -21.08
CA ALA A 108 -3.73 -0.73 -20.24
C ALA A 108 -2.22 -0.51 -20.31
N THR A 109 -1.79 0.74 -20.43
CA THR A 109 -0.38 1.15 -20.40
C THR A 109 -0.24 2.43 -19.57
N SER A 110 0.96 2.66 -19.04
CA SER A 110 1.32 3.91 -18.36
C SER A 110 1.81 4.98 -19.32
N ASP A 111 1.98 4.69 -20.60
CA ASP A 111 2.14 5.71 -21.63
C ASP A 111 0.79 6.38 -21.88
N LEU A 112 0.65 7.62 -21.38
CA LEU A 112 -0.61 8.36 -21.43
C LEU A 112 -1.02 8.76 -22.85
N ASP A 113 -0.08 8.98 -23.74
CA ASP A 113 -0.39 9.29 -25.14
C ASP A 113 -0.86 8.04 -25.86
N GLU A 114 -0.16 6.92 -25.69
CA GLU A 114 -0.60 5.63 -26.22
C GLU A 114 -1.94 5.20 -25.63
N MET A 115 -2.16 5.34 -24.33
CA MET A 115 -3.45 5.03 -23.71
C MET A 115 -4.57 5.91 -24.27
N THR A 116 -4.29 7.18 -24.55
CA THR A 116 -5.27 8.08 -25.18
C THR A 116 -5.67 7.58 -26.57
N GLU A 117 -4.68 7.11 -27.38
CA GLU A 117 -4.97 6.54 -28.72
C GLU A 117 -5.79 5.25 -28.61
N ARG A 118 -5.46 4.35 -27.67
CA ARG A 118 -6.22 3.13 -27.43
C ARG A 118 -7.68 3.43 -27.03
N VAL A 119 -7.92 4.47 -26.22
CA VAL A 119 -9.28 4.93 -25.90
C VAL A 119 -9.96 5.49 -27.15
N ARG A 120 -9.24 6.24 -28.01
CA ARG A 120 -9.77 6.77 -29.28
C ARG A 120 -10.20 5.64 -30.23
N GLU A 121 -9.35 4.65 -30.41
CA GLU A 121 -9.65 3.48 -31.25
C GLU A 121 -10.86 2.70 -30.75
N LEU A 122 -11.00 2.55 -29.42
CA LEU A 122 -12.13 1.85 -28.82
C LEU A 122 -13.45 2.61 -28.95
N SER A 123 -13.44 3.95 -28.79
CA SER A 123 -14.67 4.71 -28.47
C SER A 123 -14.73 6.15 -29.03
N GLY A 124 -13.75 6.54 -29.85
CA GLY A 124 -13.75 7.82 -30.55
C GLY A 124 -13.12 8.99 -29.80
N ASP A 125 -13.04 10.13 -30.50
CA ASP A 125 -12.31 11.33 -30.03
C ASP A 125 -12.87 11.93 -28.74
N GLU A 126 -14.20 11.90 -28.55
CA GLU A 126 -14.83 12.46 -27.36
C GLU A 126 -14.34 11.77 -26.08
N ASN A 127 -14.27 10.43 -26.08
CA ASN A 127 -13.78 9.66 -24.96
C ASN A 127 -12.25 9.78 -24.77
N ALA A 128 -11.49 9.92 -25.84
CA ALA A 128 -10.06 10.19 -25.78
C ALA A 128 -9.77 11.55 -25.09
N GLU A 129 -10.52 12.59 -25.44
CA GLU A 129 -10.43 13.88 -24.76
C GLU A 129 -10.93 13.78 -23.30
N GLY A 130 -11.96 12.95 -23.05
CA GLY A 130 -12.43 12.58 -21.73
C GLY A 130 -11.31 11.98 -20.88
N PHE A 131 -10.51 11.07 -21.46
CA PHE A 131 -9.36 10.46 -20.77
C PHE A 131 -8.29 11.48 -20.40
N ARG A 132 -7.93 12.41 -21.27
CA ARG A 132 -6.99 13.49 -20.96
C ARG A 132 -7.50 14.37 -19.81
N LYS A 133 -8.81 14.69 -19.80
CA LYS A 133 -9.43 15.44 -18.69
C LYS A 133 -9.41 14.64 -17.40
N TYR A 134 -9.71 13.32 -17.48
CA TYR A 134 -9.65 12.41 -16.36
C TYR A 134 -8.26 12.40 -15.70
N VAL A 135 -7.20 12.23 -16.47
CA VAL A 135 -5.82 12.23 -15.98
C VAL A 135 -5.49 13.58 -15.30
N LYS A 136 -5.79 14.70 -15.96
CA LYS A 136 -5.54 16.04 -15.43
C LYS A 136 -6.28 16.30 -14.10
N GLU A 137 -7.56 15.92 -14.02
CA GLU A 137 -8.37 16.12 -12.81
C GLU A 137 -7.87 15.25 -11.64
N ASN A 138 -7.54 13.98 -11.91
CA ASN A 138 -7.06 13.07 -10.88
C ASN A 138 -5.64 13.39 -10.41
N ARG A 139 -4.75 13.83 -11.29
CA ARG A 139 -3.43 14.38 -10.92
C ARG A 139 -3.59 15.55 -9.95
N ARG A 140 -4.53 16.47 -10.22
CA ARG A 140 -4.83 17.57 -9.31
C ARG A 140 -5.44 17.10 -7.99
N LYS A 141 -6.32 16.08 -8.02
CA LYS A 141 -6.88 15.46 -6.79
C LYS A 141 -5.75 14.88 -5.94
N LEU A 142 -4.86 14.07 -6.52
CA LEU A 142 -3.73 13.45 -5.80
C LEU A 142 -2.83 14.51 -5.17
N LEU A 143 -2.38 15.50 -5.95
CA LEU A 143 -1.48 16.55 -5.45
C LEU A 143 -2.07 17.34 -4.28
N ARG A 144 -3.35 17.69 -4.35
CA ARG A 144 -4.01 18.45 -3.27
C ARG A 144 -4.41 17.61 -2.07
N SER A 145 -4.59 16.29 -2.26
CA SER A 145 -4.94 15.37 -1.19
C SER A 145 -3.71 14.74 -0.52
N LYS A 146 -2.53 14.73 -1.17
CA LYS A 146 -1.30 14.06 -0.67
C LYS A 146 -0.99 14.47 0.77
N SER A 147 -0.97 15.76 1.06
CA SER A 147 -0.68 16.26 2.42
C SER A 147 -1.72 15.81 3.47
N SER A 148 -2.97 15.69 3.09
CA SER A 148 -4.05 15.20 3.97
C SER A 148 -3.96 13.69 4.16
N LEU A 149 -3.69 12.92 3.10
CA LEU A 149 -3.54 11.46 3.14
C LEU A 149 -2.32 11.02 3.95
N GLN A 150 -1.24 11.79 3.94
CA GLN A 150 -0.01 11.51 4.68
C GLN A 150 0.00 12.07 6.11
N SER A 151 -1.08 12.72 6.55
CA SER A 151 -1.16 13.31 7.89
C SER A 151 -2.03 12.47 8.82
N PRO A 152 -1.65 12.28 10.10
CA PRO A 152 -2.51 11.62 11.06
C PRO A 152 -3.74 12.48 11.33
N TRP A 153 -4.91 11.86 11.34
CA TRP A 153 -6.17 12.47 11.74
C TRP A 153 -6.40 12.24 13.23
N LYS A 154 -6.53 13.32 14.00
CA LYS A 154 -6.66 13.27 15.46
C LYS A 154 -8.11 13.46 15.92
N GLY A 155 -8.96 14.03 15.08
CA GLY A 155 -10.36 14.26 15.43
C GLY A 155 -11.13 15.15 14.45
N PRO A 156 -12.42 15.44 14.75
CA PRO A 156 -13.28 16.20 13.83
C PRO A 156 -12.77 17.62 13.50
N LEU A 157 -11.98 18.22 14.38
CA LEU A 157 -11.42 19.56 14.16
C LEU A 157 -10.40 19.58 13.02
N ASP A 158 -9.79 18.44 12.67
CA ASP A 158 -8.85 18.34 11.55
C ASP A 158 -9.54 18.62 10.20
N LEU A 159 -10.86 18.44 10.12
CA LEU A 159 -11.67 18.82 8.95
C LEU A 159 -11.63 20.33 8.65
N LEU A 160 -11.35 21.17 9.64
CA LEU A 160 -11.19 22.60 9.50
C LEU A 160 -9.75 23.02 9.18
N SER A 161 -8.83 22.08 9.09
CA SER A 161 -7.43 22.36 8.78
C SER A 161 -7.29 22.83 7.33
N ARG A 162 -6.24 23.64 7.07
CA ARG A 162 -5.89 24.09 5.71
C ARG A 162 -5.73 22.89 4.74
N LYS A 163 -5.12 21.78 5.21
CA LYS A 163 -4.92 20.55 4.41
C LYS A 163 -6.27 19.93 4.01
N ALA A 164 -7.22 19.85 4.94
CA ALA A 164 -8.55 19.33 4.66
C ALA A 164 -9.32 20.24 3.68
N MET A 165 -9.21 21.56 3.82
CA MET A 165 -9.82 22.51 2.89
C MET A 165 -9.21 22.44 1.49
N GLU A 166 -7.90 22.28 1.37
CA GLU A 166 -7.20 22.07 0.09
C GLU A 166 -7.70 20.78 -0.60
N ALA A 167 -7.80 19.67 0.15
CA ALA A 167 -8.37 18.43 -0.36
C ALA A 167 -9.84 18.61 -0.76
N ALA A 168 -10.66 19.21 0.11
CA ALA A 168 -12.08 19.43 -0.15
C ALA A 168 -12.35 20.26 -1.43
N SER A 169 -11.42 21.15 -1.81
CA SER A 169 -11.54 21.97 -3.01
C SER A 169 -11.55 21.20 -4.33
N VAL A 170 -11.08 19.94 -4.33
CA VAL A 170 -11.01 19.07 -5.50
C VAL A 170 -11.88 17.81 -5.35
N LEU A 171 -12.37 17.55 -4.16
CA LEU A 171 -13.26 16.43 -3.90
C LEU A 171 -14.70 16.83 -4.22
N ARG A 172 -15.46 15.85 -4.68
CA ARG A 172 -16.91 15.95 -4.89
C ARG A 172 -17.59 14.96 -3.94
N PRO A 173 -17.78 15.32 -2.66
CA PRO A 173 -18.24 14.38 -1.64
C PRO A 173 -19.66 13.84 -1.90
N TRP A 174 -20.43 14.52 -2.75
CA TRP A 174 -21.78 14.11 -3.17
C TRP A 174 -21.81 13.31 -4.46
N SER A 175 -20.66 13.03 -5.10
CA SER A 175 -20.54 12.25 -6.32
C SER A 175 -19.90 10.89 -6.04
N SER A 176 -20.36 9.86 -6.77
CA SER A 176 -19.71 8.55 -6.80
C SER A 176 -18.64 8.49 -7.90
N VAL A 177 -17.85 7.41 -7.90
CA VAL A 177 -16.92 7.11 -9.00
C VAL A 177 -17.69 7.03 -10.32
N ALA A 178 -18.81 6.30 -10.36
CA ALA A 178 -19.63 6.20 -11.57
C ALA A 178 -20.10 7.58 -12.05
N GLY A 179 -20.64 8.42 -11.16
CA GLY A 179 -21.12 9.75 -11.52
C GLY A 179 -20.02 10.69 -12.05
N ASP A 180 -18.80 10.60 -11.50
CA ASP A 180 -17.65 11.36 -12.04
C ASP A 180 -17.24 10.87 -13.43
N LEU A 181 -17.30 9.55 -13.68
CA LEU A 181 -16.93 8.97 -14.98
C LEU A 181 -17.99 9.22 -16.06
N GLU A 182 -19.30 9.21 -15.71
CA GLU A 182 -20.40 9.56 -16.63
C GLU A 182 -20.27 10.99 -17.18
N ARG A 183 -19.71 11.89 -16.41
CA ARG A 183 -19.43 13.28 -16.83
C ARG A 183 -18.30 13.38 -17.85
N LEU A 184 -17.37 12.42 -17.85
CA LEU A 184 -16.15 12.43 -18.66
C LEU A 184 -16.22 11.53 -19.88
N PHE A 185 -17.00 10.45 -19.80
CA PHE A 185 -17.04 9.42 -20.81
C PHE A 185 -18.47 9.05 -21.21
N THR A 186 -18.71 8.99 -22.51
CA THR A 186 -19.99 8.58 -23.07
C THR A 186 -20.07 7.05 -23.28
N ASP A 187 -18.92 6.40 -23.54
CA ASP A 187 -18.83 4.95 -23.75
C ASP A 187 -18.75 4.18 -22.42
N GLU A 188 -19.67 3.22 -22.24
CA GLU A 188 -19.75 2.38 -21.04
C GLU A 188 -18.50 1.53 -20.83
N ARG A 189 -17.86 1.05 -21.90
CA ARG A 189 -16.63 0.24 -21.82
C ARG A 189 -15.48 1.05 -21.21
N VAL A 190 -15.35 2.32 -21.58
CA VAL A 190 -14.35 3.22 -21.00
C VAL A 190 -14.68 3.51 -19.53
N ARG A 191 -15.95 3.78 -19.19
CA ARG A 191 -16.37 3.92 -17.79
C ARG A 191 -16.05 2.69 -16.95
N LEU A 192 -16.29 1.48 -17.50
CA LEU A 192 -15.94 0.23 -16.84
C LEU A 192 -14.42 0.11 -16.64
N ALA A 193 -13.62 0.41 -17.66
CA ALA A 193 -12.16 0.38 -17.59
C ALA A 193 -11.58 1.32 -16.50
N MET A 194 -12.24 2.47 -16.27
CA MET A 194 -11.80 3.47 -15.27
C MET A 194 -12.43 3.30 -13.89
N SER A 195 -13.27 2.29 -13.68
CA SER A 195 -14.02 2.10 -12.42
C SER A 195 -13.84 0.76 -11.75
N PHE A 196 -13.40 -0.29 -12.46
CA PHE A 196 -13.34 -1.64 -11.89
C PHE A 196 -12.35 -1.74 -10.72
N GLN A 197 -11.43 -0.80 -10.58
CA GLN A 197 -10.48 -0.72 -9.46
C GLN A 197 -11.16 -0.49 -8.10
N THR A 198 -12.43 -0.04 -8.09
CA THR A 198 -13.20 0.06 -6.83
C THR A 198 -13.38 -1.29 -6.13
N LYS A 199 -13.19 -2.42 -6.86
CA LYS A 199 -13.15 -3.78 -6.30
C LYS A 199 -12.06 -3.96 -5.24
N TYR A 200 -10.95 -3.19 -5.31
CA TYR A 200 -9.89 -3.23 -4.30
C TYR A 200 -10.37 -2.76 -2.92
N LEU A 201 -11.42 -1.95 -2.91
CA LEU A 201 -12.08 -1.48 -1.69
C LEU A 201 -13.27 -2.36 -1.28
N GLY A 202 -13.61 -3.38 -2.08
CA GLY A 202 -14.84 -4.15 -1.91
C GLY A 202 -16.12 -3.32 -2.13
N MET A 203 -16.05 -2.25 -2.93
CA MET A 203 -17.16 -1.31 -3.14
C MET A 203 -17.60 -1.29 -4.61
N SER A 204 -18.90 -1.08 -4.81
CA SER A 204 -19.44 -0.77 -6.14
C SER A 204 -19.03 0.66 -6.56
N PRO A 205 -18.70 0.92 -7.84
CA PRO A 205 -18.40 2.26 -8.33
C PRO A 205 -19.56 3.26 -8.17
N PHE A 206 -20.79 2.77 -8.06
CA PHE A 206 -21.98 3.59 -7.83
C PHE A 206 -22.09 4.09 -6.37
N GLN A 207 -21.42 3.43 -5.43
CA GLN A 207 -21.40 3.76 -4.00
C GLN A 207 -20.05 4.32 -3.54
N ALA A 208 -18.97 3.98 -4.24
CA ALA A 208 -17.63 4.46 -3.91
C ALA A 208 -17.55 5.98 -4.12
N PRO A 209 -17.09 6.76 -3.10
CA PRO A 209 -16.90 8.21 -3.26
C PRO A 209 -15.99 8.55 -4.44
N SER A 210 -16.26 9.67 -5.11
CA SER A 210 -15.56 10.12 -6.32
C SER A 210 -14.03 10.30 -6.15
N LEU A 211 -13.56 10.45 -4.90
CA LEU A 211 -12.13 10.44 -4.60
C LEU A 211 -11.43 9.19 -5.15
N PHE A 212 -12.09 8.05 -5.10
CA PHE A 212 -11.50 6.77 -5.50
C PHE A 212 -11.33 6.58 -7.01
N THR A 213 -11.67 7.57 -7.84
CA THR A 213 -11.21 7.64 -9.23
C THR A 213 -9.68 7.71 -9.32
N ILE A 214 -9.01 8.13 -8.24
CA ILE A 214 -7.54 8.11 -8.12
C ILE A 214 -6.98 6.70 -8.28
N LEU A 215 -7.68 5.64 -7.89
CA LEU A 215 -7.16 4.27 -7.95
C LEU A 215 -6.78 3.86 -9.37
N ALA A 216 -7.69 4.05 -10.34
CA ALA A 216 -7.39 3.77 -11.74
C ALA A 216 -6.35 4.77 -12.29
N PHE A 217 -6.43 6.04 -11.88
CA PHE A 217 -5.45 7.05 -12.30
C PHE A 217 -4.02 6.67 -11.90
N LEU A 218 -3.79 6.13 -10.69
CA LEU A 218 -2.46 5.71 -10.25
C LEU A 218 -1.87 4.62 -11.16
N GLU A 219 -2.68 3.72 -11.70
CA GLU A 219 -2.24 2.69 -12.64
C GLU A 219 -1.73 3.29 -13.96
N TYR A 220 -2.43 4.30 -14.47
CA TYR A 220 -2.05 4.98 -15.70
C TYR A 220 -0.92 5.99 -15.53
N GLU A 221 -0.79 6.62 -14.36
CA GLU A 221 0.23 7.64 -14.10
C GLU A 221 1.58 7.03 -13.72
N HIS A 222 1.57 5.97 -12.89
CA HIS A 222 2.79 5.38 -12.33
C HIS A 222 3.08 3.98 -12.89
N GLY A 223 2.13 3.37 -13.59
CA GLY A 223 2.22 2.00 -14.06
C GLY A 223 1.92 0.97 -12.97
N ILE A 224 1.94 -0.28 -13.38
CA ILE A 224 1.82 -1.45 -12.52
C ILE A 224 3.14 -2.21 -12.54
N PHE A 225 3.56 -2.66 -11.38
CA PHE A 225 4.79 -3.42 -11.20
C PHE A 225 4.50 -4.81 -10.67
N HIS A 226 5.38 -5.73 -11.00
CA HIS A 226 5.43 -7.07 -10.40
C HIS A 226 6.82 -7.31 -9.83
N ALA A 227 6.88 -7.92 -8.65
CA ALA A 227 8.15 -8.31 -8.03
C ALA A 227 8.55 -9.70 -8.53
N LYS A 228 9.81 -9.87 -8.93
CA LYS A 228 10.33 -11.18 -9.33
C LYS A 228 10.19 -12.18 -8.18
N GLY A 229 9.40 -13.23 -8.42
CA GLY A 229 9.11 -14.26 -7.40
C GLY A 229 7.82 -14.03 -6.62
N GLY A 230 6.96 -13.09 -7.05
CA GLY A 230 5.69 -12.75 -6.41
C GLY A 230 5.81 -11.61 -5.39
N LEU A 231 4.68 -11.03 -4.99
CA LEU A 231 4.70 -9.88 -4.07
C LEU A 231 5.17 -10.23 -2.65
N GLY A 232 5.04 -11.49 -2.24
CA GLY A 232 5.60 -11.93 -0.96
C GLY A 232 7.13 -11.90 -0.91
N SER A 233 7.83 -11.88 -2.07
CA SER A 233 9.28 -11.72 -2.11
C SER A 233 9.73 -10.35 -1.60
N ILE A 234 8.89 -9.31 -1.75
CA ILE A 234 9.14 -7.96 -1.23
C ILE A 234 9.33 -8.00 0.29
N THR A 235 8.38 -8.57 1.02
CA THR A 235 8.47 -8.62 2.48
C THR A 235 9.55 -9.57 2.98
N LYS A 236 9.86 -10.63 2.24
CA LYS A 236 11.02 -11.49 2.55
C LYS A 236 12.32 -10.69 2.44
N ARG A 237 12.51 -9.95 1.33
CA ARG A 237 13.72 -9.12 1.16
C ARG A 237 13.81 -7.99 2.18
N MET A 238 12.68 -7.35 2.52
CA MET A 238 12.64 -6.35 3.59
C MET A 238 13.07 -6.93 4.94
N ALA A 239 12.66 -8.16 5.26
CA ALA A 239 13.07 -8.83 6.49
C ALA A 239 14.57 -9.16 6.49
N GLU A 240 15.13 -9.61 5.36
CA GLU A 240 16.57 -9.84 5.21
C GLU A 240 17.36 -8.56 5.47
N ILE A 241 16.97 -7.45 4.83
CA ILE A 241 17.62 -6.14 5.04
C ILE A 241 17.47 -5.68 6.50
N ALA A 242 16.31 -5.91 7.12
CA ALA A 242 16.11 -5.58 8.53
C ALA A 242 17.09 -6.36 9.43
N ILE A 243 17.30 -7.64 9.17
CA ILE A 243 18.29 -8.47 9.88
C ILE A 243 19.71 -7.97 9.61
N GLU A 244 20.05 -7.60 8.38
CA GLU A 244 21.34 -7.00 8.02
C GLU A 244 21.61 -5.69 8.80
N LEU A 245 20.53 -4.92 9.13
CA LEU A 245 20.57 -3.72 9.95
C LEU A 245 20.56 -4.01 11.46
N GLY A 246 20.52 -5.28 11.87
CA GLY A 246 20.57 -5.68 13.29
C GLY A 246 19.20 -5.82 13.96
N VAL A 247 18.11 -5.86 13.21
CA VAL A 247 16.77 -6.14 13.76
C VAL A 247 16.67 -7.60 14.19
N ASP A 248 16.19 -7.86 15.41
CA ASP A 248 15.85 -9.19 15.88
C ASP A 248 14.40 -9.52 15.53
N ILE A 249 14.18 -10.50 14.65
CA ILE A 249 12.85 -10.95 14.22
C ILE A 249 12.53 -12.27 14.88
N ARG A 250 11.58 -12.25 15.83
CA ARG A 250 11.11 -13.42 16.59
C ARG A 250 9.82 -13.93 15.99
N LEU A 251 9.92 -15.01 15.23
CA LEU A 251 8.77 -15.72 14.67
C LEU A 251 8.10 -16.61 15.76
N GLU A 252 6.89 -17.10 15.48
CA GLU A 252 6.09 -17.93 16.38
C GLU A 252 5.91 -17.29 17.78
N THR A 253 6.07 -15.97 17.85
CA THR A 253 6.00 -15.17 19.07
C THR A 253 4.73 -14.33 19.05
N SER A 254 3.71 -14.81 19.78
CA SER A 254 2.40 -14.18 19.88
C SER A 254 2.35 -13.21 21.03
N VAL A 255 1.96 -11.95 20.77
CA VAL A 255 1.68 -10.98 21.83
C VAL A 255 0.29 -11.26 22.40
N GLU A 256 0.21 -11.40 23.70
CA GLU A 256 -1.01 -11.67 24.45
C GLU A 256 -1.55 -10.40 25.11
N GLU A 257 -0.66 -9.54 25.60
CA GLU A 257 -1.02 -8.37 26.39
C GLU A 257 0.04 -7.26 26.26
N LEU A 258 -0.39 -5.99 26.42
CA LEU A 258 0.50 -4.86 26.58
C LEU A 258 0.84 -4.70 28.07
N LEU A 259 2.13 -4.57 28.39
CA LEU A 259 2.58 -4.26 29.74
C LEU A 259 2.50 -2.75 29.94
N LEU A 260 1.78 -2.31 30.95
CA LEU A 260 1.50 -0.89 31.20
C LEU A 260 2.06 -0.46 32.57
N ASP A 261 2.68 0.71 32.60
CA ASP A 261 2.91 1.49 33.81
C ASP A 261 2.02 2.76 33.74
N GLY A 262 0.89 2.71 34.45
CA GLY A 262 -0.16 3.70 34.33
C GLY A 262 -0.76 3.76 32.94
N LYS A 263 -0.45 4.80 32.14
CA LYS A 263 -0.90 4.95 30.74
C LYS A 263 0.22 4.73 29.74
N LYS A 264 1.45 4.49 30.22
CA LYS A 264 2.61 4.25 29.36
C LYS A 264 2.74 2.76 29.09
N VAL A 265 2.92 2.40 27.83
CA VAL A 265 3.33 1.04 27.45
C VAL A 265 4.82 0.91 27.76
N ILE A 266 5.18 -0.13 28.51
CA ILE A 266 6.57 -0.44 28.94
C ILE A 266 7.08 -1.75 28.36
N GLY A 267 6.25 -2.46 27.58
CA GLY A 267 6.61 -3.73 26.96
C GLY A 267 5.41 -4.51 26.49
N VAL A 268 5.66 -5.74 26.08
CA VAL A 268 4.64 -6.71 25.65
C VAL A 268 4.84 -8.05 26.35
N LYS A 269 3.74 -8.69 26.71
CA LYS A 269 3.73 -10.07 27.17
C LYS A 269 3.55 -10.99 25.98
N THR A 270 4.40 -11.98 25.85
CA THR A 270 4.33 -12.96 24.77
C THR A 270 4.22 -14.38 25.32
N ASN A 271 3.87 -15.34 24.43
CA ASN A 271 3.89 -16.76 24.76
C ASN A 271 5.29 -17.31 25.13
N HIS A 272 6.35 -16.52 24.94
CA HIS A 272 7.74 -16.86 25.32
C HIS A 272 8.29 -16.01 26.46
N GLY A 273 7.45 -15.20 27.13
CA GLY A 273 7.83 -14.30 28.22
C GLY A 273 7.66 -12.83 27.84
N ASP A 274 8.00 -11.99 28.80
CA ASP A 274 7.85 -10.55 28.69
C ASP A 274 9.04 -9.92 27.96
N ILE A 275 8.76 -8.93 27.10
CA ILE A 275 9.76 -8.10 26.41
C ILE A 275 9.50 -6.66 26.86
N LEU A 276 10.42 -6.11 27.64
CA LEU A 276 10.38 -4.70 28.03
C LEU A 276 10.94 -3.84 26.91
N CYS A 277 10.42 -2.64 26.73
CA CYS A 277 10.90 -1.68 25.74
C CYS A 277 10.44 -0.27 26.09
N ASP A 278 11.20 0.73 25.62
CA ASP A 278 10.85 2.13 25.82
C ASP A 278 9.68 2.58 24.96
N LEU A 279 9.52 2.00 23.78
CA LEU A 279 8.46 2.28 22.81
C LEU A 279 7.94 0.99 22.20
N SER A 280 6.62 0.81 22.17
CA SER A 280 5.99 -0.26 21.39
C SER A 280 5.23 0.32 20.21
N LEU A 281 5.47 -0.25 19.03
CA LEU A 281 4.74 0.02 17.81
C LEU A 281 3.88 -1.20 17.47
N ILE A 282 2.56 -1.01 17.49
CA ILE A 282 1.62 -2.06 17.14
C ILE A 282 1.06 -1.74 15.77
N HIS A 283 1.38 -2.57 14.79
CA HIS A 283 0.72 -2.55 13.50
C HIS A 283 -0.36 -3.65 13.46
N ILE A 284 -1.50 -3.37 14.07
CA ILE A 284 -2.68 -4.24 13.96
C ILE A 284 -3.46 -3.77 12.73
N SER A 285 -3.48 -4.59 11.68
CA SER A 285 -4.57 -4.47 10.71
C SER A 285 -5.83 -4.90 11.44
N GLU A 286 -6.89 -4.08 11.40
CA GLU A 286 -8.18 -4.44 11.98
C GLU A 286 -8.56 -5.86 11.56
N PRO A 287 -9.02 -6.72 12.50
CA PRO A 287 -9.49 -8.04 12.14
C PRO A 287 -10.63 -7.87 11.15
N THR A 288 -10.44 -8.37 9.94
CA THR A 288 -11.54 -8.50 9.00
C THR A 288 -12.64 -9.32 9.69
N ARG A 289 -13.92 -9.05 9.41
CA ARG A 289 -15.08 -9.74 10.01
C ARG A 289 -14.98 -11.29 9.96
N GLN A 290 -14.08 -11.84 9.15
CA GLN A 290 -13.80 -13.27 9.02
C GLN A 290 -13.04 -13.88 10.21
N ASP A 291 -12.32 -13.08 11.00
CA ASP A 291 -11.57 -13.59 12.16
C ASP A 291 -12.42 -13.68 13.43
N ARG A 292 -13.75 -13.50 13.31
CA ARG A 292 -14.72 -13.57 14.41
C ARG A 292 -15.64 -14.79 14.35
N ILE A 293 -15.28 -15.83 13.59
CA ILE A 293 -16.02 -17.10 13.55
C ILE A 293 -15.18 -18.19 14.20
#